data_a8b8e1cdb5bd107fc192d8c598751abf
#
_entry.id   a8b8e1cdb5bd107fc192d8c598751abf
#
_cell.length_a   1.000
_cell.length_b   1.000
_cell.length_c   1.000
_cell.angle_alpha   90.00
_cell.angle_beta   90.00
_cell.angle_gamma   90.00
#
_symmetry.space_group_name_H-M   'P 1'
#
loop_
_entity.id
_entity.type
_entity.pdbx_description
1 polymer ?
#
loop_
_entity_poly.entity_id
_entity_poly.type
_entity_poly.pdbx_seq_one_letter_code
_entity_poly.pdbx_strand_id
1 'polypeptide(L)'
;LSTLPVGAVVKSVNTKYNGAVIRFKVGRQSSDRVGLVTERIISLKCFDAKEPNNSNSDRRNYGNNRAAVANLLQWLNSAAGPGGWYSAQHGQDAPPDNANVWSNYNEYQAEAGFLSFFEADFRNALLNDTITVAKSSTDGGGSEQITRKVRLLTETEVGLGNENGIAEGTKWPLFTDNNSRLAYPTPEAVSKSEYTTSSLNASSPWYYWLLTPYAGYAYYVRTVYSDGSLDWRRAYYGDYGVRPALFLVPDTLVSDTTDTDGAYILQWNQPPTTPSSISHGTPRAGQKLTISTGGSTDPEGNAISYVWERRVDSGAYTQIGITSAKSITDTVPSSGTNYQVRVKAVDANGAESAYRTGNAQAISYNTNPVISGSDQNVGAKTAPFSHQYTVTDGEAASQTLTVTETVTNGSETITLRTYTATSGRQNTADLSGVWLRLLTGTHVLKIYVTDGAGGSATRQITFTRTVNRIAASRAISTDAKVTKVFLSLYPADHPADATLHVEVTNNPFDTAPVWEDVTSKVGKFVHTFKNTTVAKGFGLAYRFYLTKGTQQIEVIQATVRFA
;
A
#
# COMPACT_ATOMS: atom_id res chain seq x y z
N LEU A 1 -24.21 -15.26 -9.36
CA LEU A 1 -25.12 -15.79 -10.40
C LEU A 1 -25.20 -17.31 -10.34
N SER A 2 -24.10 -18.01 -10.07
CA SER A 2 -24.06 -19.49 -9.94
C SER A 2 -24.86 -20.05 -8.77
N THR A 3 -25.25 -19.23 -7.80
CA THR A 3 -26.07 -19.64 -6.65
C THR A 3 -27.57 -19.70 -6.98
N LEU A 4 -28.01 -19.12 -8.08
CA LEU A 4 -29.40 -19.13 -8.49
C LEU A 4 -29.79 -20.48 -9.13
N PRO A 5 -31.01 -20.99 -8.88
CA PRO A 5 -31.44 -22.23 -9.51
C PRO A 5 -31.67 -22.05 -11.02
N VAL A 6 -31.55 -23.16 -11.78
CA VAL A 6 -31.97 -23.20 -13.18
C VAL A 6 -33.45 -22.79 -13.28
N GLY A 7 -33.77 -21.92 -14.23
CA GLY A 7 -35.09 -21.31 -14.38
C GLY A 7 -35.28 -19.99 -13.65
N ALA A 8 -34.38 -19.60 -12.73
CA ALA A 8 -34.42 -18.29 -12.11
C ALA A 8 -34.34 -17.17 -13.19
N VAL A 9 -35.09 -16.11 -12.98
CA VAL A 9 -35.10 -14.98 -13.90
C VAL A 9 -34.14 -13.91 -13.41
N VAL A 10 -33.31 -13.40 -14.31
CA VAL A 10 -32.35 -12.32 -14.07
C VAL A 10 -32.50 -11.21 -15.10
N LYS A 11 -32.16 -9.98 -14.74
CA LYS A 11 -32.17 -8.83 -15.66
C LYS A 11 -31.12 -7.79 -15.26
N SER A 12 -30.71 -6.97 -16.23
CA SER A 12 -30.06 -5.68 -15.97
C SER A 12 -31.08 -4.57 -16.25
N VAL A 13 -31.29 -3.66 -15.32
CA VAL A 13 -32.36 -2.65 -15.40
C VAL A 13 -32.18 -1.65 -16.55
N ASN A 14 -30.94 -1.47 -17.00
CA ASN A 14 -30.58 -0.54 -18.05
C ASN A 14 -30.47 -1.20 -19.43
N THR A 15 -30.54 -2.54 -19.53
CA THR A 15 -30.51 -3.27 -20.78
C THR A 15 -31.91 -3.45 -21.32
N LYS A 16 -32.29 -2.60 -22.32
CA LYS A 16 -33.64 -2.54 -22.85
C LYS A 16 -33.64 -2.70 -24.35
N TYR A 17 -34.57 -3.50 -24.86
CA TYR A 17 -34.85 -3.60 -26.29
C TYR A 17 -36.30 -3.19 -26.56
N ASN A 18 -36.54 -2.34 -27.57
CA ASN A 18 -37.84 -1.75 -27.88
C ASN A 18 -38.53 -1.08 -26.65
N GLY A 19 -37.74 -0.55 -25.71
CA GLY A 19 -38.24 0.14 -24.52
C GLY A 19 -38.50 -0.77 -23.32
N ALA A 20 -38.51 -2.10 -23.48
CA ALA A 20 -38.67 -3.06 -22.38
C ALA A 20 -37.34 -3.64 -21.90
N VAL A 21 -37.22 -3.85 -20.59
CA VAL A 21 -36.06 -4.52 -19.98
C VAL A 21 -36.00 -5.96 -20.46
N ILE A 22 -34.82 -6.40 -20.95
CA ILE A 22 -34.63 -7.78 -21.37
C ILE A 22 -34.46 -8.66 -20.11
N ARG A 23 -35.29 -9.70 -20.01
CA ARG A 23 -35.29 -10.69 -18.93
C ARG A 23 -34.69 -12.00 -19.45
N PHE A 24 -33.86 -12.62 -18.63
CA PHE A 24 -33.20 -13.88 -18.99
C PHE A 24 -33.52 -14.95 -17.95
N LYS A 25 -33.59 -16.21 -18.39
CA LYS A 25 -33.61 -17.38 -17.51
C LYS A 25 -32.22 -18.00 -17.39
N VAL A 26 -31.83 -18.37 -16.20
CA VAL A 26 -30.67 -19.24 -15.96
C VAL A 26 -30.97 -20.58 -16.61
N GLY A 27 -30.23 -20.94 -17.65
CA GLY A 27 -30.49 -22.13 -18.45
C GLY A 27 -29.55 -23.30 -18.15
N ARG A 28 -28.27 -22.98 -17.91
CA ARG A 28 -27.24 -23.97 -17.50
C ARG A 28 -26.18 -23.30 -16.65
N GLN A 29 -25.49 -24.12 -15.87
CA GLN A 29 -24.38 -23.71 -15.03
C GLN A 29 -23.21 -24.68 -15.17
N SER A 30 -21.99 -24.17 -15.15
CA SER A 30 -20.75 -24.91 -15.08
C SER A 30 -19.76 -24.13 -14.19
N SER A 31 -18.61 -24.72 -13.91
CA SER A 31 -17.58 -24.08 -13.08
C SER A 31 -16.98 -22.82 -13.69
N ASP A 32 -17.08 -22.65 -15.00
CA ASP A 32 -16.47 -21.56 -15.77
C ASP A 32 -17.47 -20.54 -16.31
N ARG A 33 -18.77 -20.89 -16.41
CA ARG A 33 -19.80 -20.00 -16.96
C ARG A 33 -21.23 -20.36 -16.56
N VAL A 34 -22.11 -19.37 -16.62
CA VAL A 34 -23.56 -19.50 -16.51
C VAL A 34 -24.19 -19.09 -17.83
N GLY A 35 -24.96 -19.99 -18.43
CA GLY A 35 -25.71 -19.74 -19.66
C GLY A 35 -27.09 -19.16 -19.36
N LEU A 36 -27.38 -18.04 -19.97
CA LEU A 36 -28.65 -17.32 -19.89
C LEU A 36 -29.33 -17.36 -21.24
N VAL A 37 -30.65 -17.55 -21.25
CA VAL A 37 -31.49 -17.42 -22.47
C VAL A 37 -32.60 -16.42 -22.17
N THR A 38 -33.00 -15.61 -23.15
CA THR A 38 -34.12 -14.67 -22.91
C THR A 38 -35.36 -15.44 -22.46
N GLU A 39 -36.04 -14.92 -21.45
CA GLU A 39 -37.25 -15.53 -20.90
C GLU A 39 -38.33 -15.65 -21.99
N ARG A 40 -38.42 -14.64 -22.84
CA ARG A 40 -39.41 -14.52 -23.93
C ARG A 40 -38.71 -14.29 -25.27
N ILE A 41 -39.48 -14.45 -26.35
CA ILE A 41 -39.10 -13.99 -27.68
C ILE A 41 -39.09 -12.46 -27.68
N ILE A 42 -37.94 -11.86 -27.99
CA ILE A 42 -37.75 -10.40 -27.89
C ILE A 42 -38.10 -9.65 -29.19
N SER A 43 -38.10 -10.34 -30.33
CA SER A 43 -38.39 -9.77 -31.64
C SER A 43 -38.74 -10.89 -32.61
N LEU A 44 -39.31 -10.54 -33.74
CA LEU A 44 -39.45 -11.41 -34.90
C LEU A 44 -38.53 -10.90 -36.01
N LYS A 45 -37.71 -11.79 -36.58
CA LYS A 45 -36.72 -11.44 -37.64
C LYS A 45 -36.42 -12.67 -38.50
N CYS A 46 -35.98 -12.50 -39.73
CA CYS A 46 -35.44 -13.59 -40.50
C CYS A 46 -34.08 -14.03 -39.92
N PHE A 47 -33.74 -15.30 -40.09
CA PHE A 47 -32.41 -15.84 -39.73
C PHE A 47 -31.35 -15.27 -40.66
N ASP A 48 -31.64 -15.28 -41.97
CA ASP A 48 -30.78 -14.76 -43.02
C ASP A 48 -31.62 -14.28 -44.21
N ALA A 49 -31.23 -13.19 -44.86
CA ALA A 49 -31.89 -12.64 -46.01
C ALA A 49 -31.74 -13.48 -47.28
N LYS A 50 -32.55 -13.25 -48.32
CA LYS A 50 -32.27 -13.78 -49.67
C LYS A 50 -30.91 -13.31 -50.13
N GLU A 51 -30.23 -14.16 -50.87
CA GLU A 51 -28.96 -13.85 -51.51
C GLU A 51 -29.15 -13.71 -53.05
N PRO A 52 -29.63 -12.57 -53.58
CA PRO A 52 -30.08 -12.44 -54.99
C PRO A 52 -29.01 -12.83 -56.00
N ASN A 53 -27.73 -12.70 -55.66
CA ASN A 53 -26.59 -13.04 -56.53
C ASN A 53 -26.05 -14.44 -56.32
N ASN A 54 -26.67 -15.30 -55.49
CA ASN A 54 -26.21 -16.63 -55.24
C ASN A 54 -26.53 -17.57 -56.42
N SER A 55 -25.54 -18.35 -56.86
CA SER A 55 -25.70 -19.36 -57.89
C SER A 55 -26.61 -20.53 -57.46
N ASN A 56 -26.65 -20.81 -56.13
CA ASN A 56 -27.60 -21.73 -55.55
C ASN A 56 -29.01 -21.10 -55.58
N SER A 57 -29.92 -21.69 -56.34
CA SER A 57 -31.30 -21.14 -56.51
C SER A 57 -32.09 -21.09 -55.21
N ASP A 58 -31.82 -22.01 -54.27
CA ASP A 58 -32.52 -22.04 -52.99
C ASP A 58 -32.09 -20.89 -52.10
N ARG A 59 -30.80 -20.62 -51.98
CA ARG A 59 -30.27 -19.49 -51.24
C ARG A 59 -30.69 -18.16 -51.86
N ARG A 60 -30.66 -18.08 -53.17
CA ARG A 60 -31.15 -16.91 -53.90
C ARG A 60 -32.59 -16.55 -53.60
N ASN A 61 -33.44 -17.55 -53.37
CA ASN A 61 -34.87 -17.37 -53.17
C ASN A 61 -35.29 -17.38 -51.70
N TYR A 62 -34.52 -18.05 -50.79
CA TYR A 62 -34.98 -18.38 -49.44
C TYR A 62 -33.97 -18.09 -48.33
N GLY A 63 -32.82 -17.46 -48.62
CA GLY A 63 -31.76 -17.15 -47.67
C GLY A 63 -30.86 -18.35 -47.40
N ASN A 64 -29.83 -18.12 -46.55
CA ASN A 64 -28.78 -19.06 -46.23
C ASN A 64 -28.97 -19.63 -44.82
N ASN A 65 -28.86 -20.93 -44.64
CA ASN A 65 -29.00 -21.53 -43.31
C ASN A 65 -27.67 -21.72 -42.54
N ARG A 66 -26.55 -21.24 -43.12
CA ARG A 66 -25.24 -21.38 -42.47
C ARG A 66 -25.03 -20.39 -41.33
N ALA A 67 -24.97 -20.86 -40.08
CA ALA A 67 -24.87 -20.02 -38.88
C ALA A 67 -23.68 -19.05 -38.89
N ALA A 68 -22.53 -19.47 -39.43
CA ALA A 68 -21.31 -18.64 -39.40
C ALA A 68 -21.43 -17.32 -40.14
N VAL A 69 -22.32 -17.25 -41.16
CA VAL A 69 -22.52 -16.07 -42.05
C VAL A 69 -23.91 -15.45 -41.95
N ALA A 70 -24.77 -15.91 -41.02
CA ALA A 70 -26.15 -15.45 -40.91
C ALA A 70 -26.26 -14.00 -40.47
N ASN A 71 -27.10 -13.20 -41.15
CA ASN A 71 -27.37 -11.82 -40.81
C ASN A 71 -27.83 -11.65 -39.34
N LEU A 72 -28.65 -12.58 -38.82
CA LEU A 72 -29.16 -12.52 -37.45
C LEU A 72 -28.04 -12.62 -36.44
N LEU A 73 -27.03 -13.49 -36.67
CA LEU A 73 -25.86 -13.65 -35.78
C LEU A 73 -24.95 -12.42 -35.81
N GLN A 74 -24.83 -11.77 -36.98
CA GLN A 74 -24.10 -10.51 -37.10
C GLN A 74 -24.80 -9.38 -36.33
N TRP A 75 -26.13 -9.23 -36.50
CA TRP A 75 -26.92 -8.27 -35.75
C TRP A 75 -26.83 -8.49 -34.24
N LEU A 76 -26.97 -9.73 -33.76
CA LEU A 76 -26.91 -10.08 -32.35
C LEU A 76 -25.56 -9.72 -31.70
N ASN A 77 -24.46 -9.66 -32.45
CA ASN A 77 -23.11 -9.42 -31.96
C ASN A 77 -22.56 -8.01 -32.26
N SER A 78 -23.38 -7.12 -32.82
CA SER A 78 -22.95 -5.76 -33.12
C SER A 78 -23.45 -4.75 -32.09
N ALA A 79 -22.56 -3.80 -31.70
CA ALA A 79 -22.89 -2.63 -30.90
C ALA A 79 -22.99 -1.35 -31.76
N ALA A 80 -23.02 -1.47 -33.09
CA ALA A 80 -23.10 -0.33 -34.00
C ALA A 80 -24.45 0.37 -33.90
N GLY A 81 -24.49 1.66 -34.18
CA GLY A 81 -25.71 2.43 -34.28
C GLY A 81 -26.59 1.99 -35.47
N PRO A 82 -27.77 2.61 -35.65
CA PRO A 82 -28.72 2.27 -36.71
C PRO A 82 -28.05 2.17 -38.07
N GLY A 83 -28.33 1.07 -38.79
CA GLY A 83 -27.78 0.76 -40.12
C GLY A 83 -26.30 0.41 -40.20
N GLY A 84 -25.55 0.57 -39.09
CA GLY A 84 -24.09 0.38 -39.10
C GLY A 84 -23.62 -1.05 -38.75
N TRP A 85 -24.53 -1.96 -38.44
CA TRP A 85 -24.17 -3.32 -38.02
C TRP A 85 -23.91 -4.29 -39.16
N TYR A 86 -24.56 -4.08 -40.32
CA TYR A 86 -24.47 -4.96 -41.47
C TYR A 86 -23.19 -4.71 -42.25
N SER A 87 -22.49 -5.79 -42.57
CA SER A 87 -21.48 -5.86 -43.61
C SER A 87 -21.55 -7.23 -44.26
N ALA A 88 -21.40 -7.33 -45.59
CA ALA A 88 -21.48 -8.59 -46.30
C ALA A 88 -20.48 -9.60 -45.77
N GLN A 89 -20.94 -10.75 -45.31
CA GLN A 89 -20.13 -11.81 -44.73
C GLN A 89 -19.46 -12.70 -45.81
N HIS A 90 -19.98 -12.68 -47.02
CA HIS A 90 -19.46 -13.31 -48.22
C HIS A 90 -19.97 -12.63 -49.51
N GLY A 91 -19.46 -12.99 -50.66
CA GLY A 91 -19.69 -12.26 -51.91
C GLY A 91 -21.15 -12.25 -52.43
N GLN A 92 -22.02 -13.11 -51.92
CA GLN A 92 -23.42 -13.20 -52.29
C GLN A 92 -24.36 -12.71 -51.18
N ASP A 93 -23.82 -12.39 -50.02
CA ASP A 93 -24.60 -11.92 -48.86
C ASP A 93 -25.37 -10.64 -49.20
N ALA A 94 -26.56 -10.51 -48.66
CA ALA A 94 -27.42 -9.36 -48.85
C ALA A 94 -28.03 -8.92 -47.50
N PRO A 95 -28.34 -7.63 -47.35
CA PRO A 95 -28.92 -7.14 -46.09
C PRO A 95 -30.37 -7.61 -45.93
N PRO A 96 -30.84 -7.78 -44.69
CA PRO A 96 -32.23 -8.09 -44.39
C PRO A 96 -33.11 -6.83 -44.50
N ASP A 97 -33.22 -6.31 -45.72
CA ASP A 97 -34.06 -5.20 -46.11
C ASP A 97 -35.40 -5.69 -46.68
N ASN A 98 -36.29 -4.76 -47.03
CA ASN A 98 -37.61 -5.04 -47.62
C ASN A 98 -37.58 -5.96 -48.86
N ALA A 99 -36.55 -5.88 -49.68
CA ALA A 99 -36.45 -6.69 -50.91
C ALA A 99 -36.05 -8.13 -50.59
N ASN A 100 -35.33 -8.38 -49.50
CA ASN A 100 -34.64 -9.63 -49.25
C ASN A 100 -35.27 -10.45 -48.10
N VAL A 101 -36.29 -9.91 -47.38
CA VAL A 101 -37.07 -10.68 -46.39
C VAL A 101 -38.39 -11.18 -47.00
N TRP A 102 -38.98 -12.21 -46.41
CA TRP A 102 -40.23 -12.77 -46.85
C TRP A 102 -41.39 -11.77 -46.70
N SER A 103 -42.09 -11.49 -47.80
CA SER A 103 -43.23 -10.58 -47.80
C SER A 103 -43.00 -9.22 -47.16
N ASN A 104 -41.75 -8.78 -47.09
CA ASN A 104 -41.29 -7.53 -46.47
C ASN A 104 -41.57 -7.43 -44.97
N TYR A 105 -41.80 -8.56 -44.28
CA TYR A 105 -42.08 -8.53 -42.82
C TYR A 105 -40.82 -8.48 -42.00
N ASN A 106 -40.77 -7.50 -41.08
CA ASN A 106 -39.76 -7.38 -40.02
C ASN A 106 -38.34 -7.27 -40.58
N GLU A 107 -38.14 -6.41 -41.57
CA GLU A 107 -36.79 -5.99 -41.97
C GLU A 107 -36.03 -5.39 -40.79
N TYR A 108 -34.70 -5.52 -40.77
CA TYR A 108 -33.93 -4.99 -39.64
C TYR A 108 -32.55 -4.44 -40.01
N GLN A 109 -32.26 -4.26 -41.32
CA GLN A 109 -31.01 -3.65 -41.76
C GLN A 109 -30.81 -2.27 -41.13
N ALA A 110 -31.86 -1.45 -41.08
CA ALA A 110 -31.81 -0.08 -40.55
C ALA A 110 -31.78 0.01 -39.03
N GLU A 111 -31.99 -1.09 -38.31
CA GLU A 111 -31.94 -1.09 -36.86
C GLU A 111 -30.49 -0.92 -36.33
N ALA A 112 -30.36 -0.55 -35.06
CA ALA A 112 -29.08 -0.65 -34.35
C ALA A 112 -28.74 -2.13 -34.01
N GLY A 113 -27.48 -2.45 -33.95
CA GLY A 113 -27.03 -3.79 -33.54
C GLY A 113 -27.47 -4.13 -32.11
N PHE A 114 -27.78 -5.39 -31.85
CA PHE A 114 -28.39 -5.84 -30.58
C PHE A 114 -27.58 -5.48 -29.34
N LEU A 115 -26.26 -5.58 -29.38
CA LEU A 115 -25.40 -5.21 -28.25
C LEU A 115 -25.36 -3.71 -27.96
N SER A 116 -25.86 -2.85 -28.85
CA SER A 116 -26.01 -1.41 -28.56
C SER A 116 -27.08 -1.13 -27.51
N PHE A 117 -28.00 -2.06 -27.29
CA PHE A 117 -29.07 -1.99 -26.28
C PHE A 117 -28.63 -2.45 -24.89
N PHE A 118 -27.41 -3.02 -24.78
CA PHE A 118 -26.85 -3.45 -23.52
C PHE A 118 -26.08 -2.30 -22.86
N GLU A 119 -26.25 -2.12 -21.57
CA GLU A 119 -25.37 -1.22 -20.83
C GLU A 119 -23.90 -1.67 -20.94
N ALA A 120 -22.96 -0.75 -20.79
CA ALA A 120 -21.55 -1.00 -21.08
C ALA A 120 -20.98 -2.13 -20.25
N ASP A 121 -21.29 -2.17 -18.96
CA ASP A 121 -20.75 -3.18 -18.05
C ASP A 121 -21.27 -4.57 -18.37
N PHE A 122 -22.58 -4.71 -18.65
CA PHE A 122 -23.12 -5.98 -19.09
C PHE A 122 -22.47 -6.45 -20.40
N ARG A 123 -22.36 -5.56 -21.39
CA ARG A 123 -21.72 -5.88 -22.68
C ARG A 123 -20.27 -6.33 -22.53
N ASN A 124 -19.53 -5.71 -21.59
CA ASN A 124 -18.13 -6.06 -21.29
C ASN A 124 -18.02 -7.40 -20.54
N ALA A 125 -18.99 -7.73 -19.69
CA ALA A 125 -19.04 -8.98 -18.94
C ALA A 125 -19.44 -10.19 -19.79
N LEU A 126 -19.98 -10.01 -21.02
CA LEU A 126 -20.34 -11.11 -21.91
C LEU A 126 -19.13 -11.94 -22.33
N LEU A 127 -19.17 -13.24 -22.03
CA LEU A 127 -18.15 -14.18 -22.46
C LEU A 127 -18.29 -14.51 -23.95
N ASN A 128 -17.16 -14.73 -24.61
CA ASN A 128 -17.16 -15.39 -25.92
C ASN A 128 -17.50 -16.88 -25.72
N ASP A 129 -18.48 -17.35 -26.47
CA ASP A 129 -18.86 -18.75 -26.49
C ASP A 129 -18.53 -19.37 -27.84
N THR A 130 -17.72 -20.45 -27.81
CA THR A 130 -17.36 -21.22 -29.00
C THR A 130 -18.16 -22.52 -29.00
N ILE A 131 -18.93 -22.73 -30.08
CA ILE A 131 -19.81 -23.88 -30.23
C ILE A 131 -19.58 -24.53 -31.57
N THR A 132 -19.67 -25.87 -31.60
CA THR A 132 -19.74 -26.64 -32.84
C THR A 132 -21.15 -26.58 -33.42
N VAL A 133 -21.28 -26.31 -34.70
CA VAL A 133 -22.57 -26.24 -35.43
C VAL A 133 -22.47 -27.11 -36.65
N ALA A 134 -23.53 -27.86 -36.97
CA ALA A 134 -23.63 -28.62 -38.18
C ALA A 134 -23.61 -27.70 -39.42
N LYS A 135 -23.18 -28.24 -40.56
CA LYS A 135 -23.27 -27.56 -41.86
C LYS A 135 -24.21 -28.34 -42.79
N SER A 136 -24.90 -27.60 -43.66
CA SER A 136 -25.67 -28.22 -44.72
C SER A 136 -24.79 -29.01 -45.71
N SER A 137 -25.37 -29.99 -46.40
CA SER A 137 -24.66 -30.70 -47.46
C SER A 137 -24.17 -29.77 -48.57
N THR A 138 -24.85 -28.68 -48.81
CA THR A 138 -24.46 -27.59 -49.72
C THR A 138 -23.17 -26.91 -49.32
N ASP A 139 -22.89 -26.83 -48.00
CA ASP A 139 -21.64 -26.29 -47.43
C ASP A 139 -20.57 -27.36 -47.20
N GLY A 140 -20.74 -28.52 -47.84
CA GLY A 140 -19.81 -29.65 -47.71
C GLY A 140 -20.10 -30.60 -46.54
N GLY A 141 -21.20 -30.38 -45.79
CA GLY A 141 -21.57 -31.21 -44.64
C GLY A 141 -20.61 -31.11 -43.46
N GLY A 142 -20.73 -32.06 -42.53
CA GLY A 142 -19.91 -32.06 -41.30
C GLY A 142 -20.27 -30.89 -40.36
N SER A 143 -19.30 -30.33 -39.70
CA SER A 143 -19.48 -29.24 -38.73
C SER A 143 -18.45 -28.13 -38.88
N GLU A 144 -18.72 -27.01 -38.27
CA GLU A 144 -17.80 -25.88 -38.08
C GLU A 144 -17.90 -25.34 -36.66
N GLN A 145 -16.89 -24.61 -36.23
CA GLN A 145 -16.92 -23.88 -34.95
C GLN A 145 -17.20 -22.40 -35.19
N ILE A 146 -18.10 -21.86 -34.41
CA ILE A 146 -18.35 -20.40 -34.37
C ILE A 146 -18.14 -19.88 -32.98
N THR A 147 -17.64 -18.63 -32.88
CA THR A 147 -17.43 -17.93 -31.60
C THR A 147 -18.25 -16.67 -31.60
N ARG A 148 -19.17 -16.53 -30.64
CA ARG A 148 -20.07 -15.37 -30.50
C ARG A 148 -20.28 -15.03 -29.03
N LYS A 149 -20.55 -13.75 -28.72
CA LYS A 149 -21.00 -13.32 -27.38
C LYS A 149 -22.48 -13.61 -27.15
N VAL A 150 -23.27 -13.44 -28.19
CA VAL A 150 -24.72 -13.69 -28.17
C VAL A 150 -25.06 -14.58 -29.37
N ARG A 151 -25.81 -15.64 -29.15
CA ARG A 151 -26.24 -16.57 -30.19
C ARG A 151 -27.63 -17.14 -29.93
N LEU A 152 -28.14 -17.92 -30.82
CA LEU A 152 -29.32 -18.75 -30.59
C LEU A 152 -28.87 -20.08 -29.95
N LEU A 153 -29.80 -20.80 -29.33
CA LEU A 153 -29.58 -22.16 -28.87
C LEU A 153 -29.61 -23.15 -30.06
N THR A 154 -28.91 -24.25 -29.91
CA THR A 154 -28.90 -25.33 -30.94
C THR A 154 -29.99 -26.36 -30.66
N GLU A 155 -30.25 -27.24 -31.63
CA GLU A 155 -31.15 -28.38 -31.49
C GLU A 155 -30.73 -29.28 -30.30
N THR A 156 -29.42 -29.56 -30.20
CA THR A 156 -28.86 -30.35 -29.08
C THR A 156 -29.09 -29.66 -27.72
N GLU A 157 -28.86 -28.36 -27.64
CA GLU A 157 -28.98 -27.62 -26.38
C GLU A 157 -30.42 -27.56 -25.86
N VAL A 158 -31.41 -27.47 -26.75
CA VAL A 158 -32.81 -27.58 -26.37
C VAL A 158 -33.32 -29.00 -26.18
N GLY A 159 -32.48 -29.99 -26.42
CA GLY A 159 -32.77 -31.43 -26.19
C GLY A 159 -33.75 -32.04 -27.18
N LEU A 160 -33.70 -31.60 -28.45
CA LEU A 160 -34.56 -32.11 -29.53
C LEU A 160 -33.84 -33.11 -30.45
N GLY A 161 -32.54 -33.24 -30.34
CA GLY A 161 -31.75 -34.18 -31.12
C GLY A 161 -30.38 -33.66 -31.50
N ASN A 162 -29.80 -34.28 -32.52
CA ASN A 162 -28.51 -33.89 -33.10
C ASN A 162 -28.65 -33.88 -34.61
N GLU A 163 -28.46 -32.76 -35.25
CA GLU A 163 -28.51 -32.69 -36.73
C GLU A 163 -27.39 -33.55 -37.35
N ASN A 164 -27.77 -34.51 -38.20
CA ASN A 164 -26.84 -35.47 -38.82
C ASN A 164 -25.88 -36.19 -37.83
N GLY A 165 -26.30 -36.42 -36.58
CA GLY A 165 -25.48 -37.03 -35.55
C GLY A 165 -24.41 -36.15 -34.95
N ILE A 166 -24.39 -34.85 -35.27
CA ILE A 166 -23.46 -33.86 -34.73
C ILE A 166 -24.02 -33.29 -33.44
N ALA A 167 -23.31 -33.51 -32.32
CA ALA A 167 -23.65 -32.89 -31.06
C ALA A 167 -23.22 -31.40 -31.07
N GLU A 168 -24.20 -30.51 -31.14
CA GLU A 168 -24.02 -29.08 -31.14
C GLU A 168 -24.12 -28.51 -29.71
N GLY A 169 -23.09 -28.76 -28.90
CA GLY A 169 -23.08 -28.44 -27.49
C GLY A 169 -23.69 -29.51 -26.59
N THR A 170 -24.20 -29.14 -25.44
CA THR A 170 -24.80 -30.02 -24.43
C THR A 170 -26.19 -29.55 -24.07
N LYS A 171 -27.14 -30.46 -23.93
CA LYS A 171 -28.52 -30.16 -23.50
C LYS A 171 -28.52 -29.30 -22.22
N TRP A 172 -29.23 -28.20 -22.28
CA TRP A 172 -29.38 -27.32 -21.11
C TRP A 172 -30.40 -27.91 -20.12
N PRO A 173 -30.10 -27.94 -18.81
CA PRO A 173 -31.02 -28.42 -17.78
C PRO A 173 -32.38 -27.73 -17.77
N LEU A 174 -32.47 -26.50 -18.28
CA LEU A 174 -33.71 -25.75 -18.44
C LEU A 174 -34.77 -26.47 -19.30
N PHE A 175 -34.33 -27.29 -20.29
CA PHE A 175 -35.23 -27.91 -21.27
C PHE A 175 -35.44 -29.38 -20.94
N THR A 176 -36.49 -29.69 -20.20
CA THR A 176 -36.81 -31.06 -19.76
C THR A 176 -37.77 -31.78 -20.72
N ASP A 177 -38.73 -31.04 -21.28
CA ASP A 177 -39.82 -31.54 -22.15
C ASP A 177 -40.28 -30.46 -23.12
N ASN A 178 -41.33 -30.74 -23.89
CA ASN A 178 -41.90 -29.80 -24.86
C ASN A 178 -42.41 -28.49 -24.18
N ASN A 179 -43.02 -28.59 -23.00
CA ASN A 179 -43.55 -27.42 -22.30
C ASN A 179 -42.42 -26.47 -21.86
N SER A 180 -41.30 -27.00 -21.46
CA SER A 180 -40.14 -26.20 -21.03
C SER A 180 -39.49 -25.44 -22.22
N ARG A 181 -39.74 -25.88 -23.45
CA ARG A 181 -39.26 -25.21 -24.69
C ARG A 181 -40.18 -24.10 -25.16
N LEU A 182 -41.45 -24.08 -24.73
CA LEU A 182 -42.39 -23.04 -25.15
C LEU A 182 -41.83 -21.64 -24.85
N ALA A 183 -41.99 -20.74 -25.83
CA ALA A 183 -41.60 -19.36 -25.63
C ALA A 183 -42.74 -18.43 -26.14
N TYR A 184 -42.97 -17.39 -25.37
CA TYR A 184 -44.04 -16.40 -25.66
C TYR A 184 -43.38 -15.11 -26.14
N PRO A 185 -43.90 -14.42 -27.16
CA PRO A 185 -43.43 -13.10 -27.54
C PRO A 185 -43.60 -12.10 -26.39
N THR A 186 -42.72 -11.12 -26.31
CA THR A 186 -42.99 -9.95 -25.47
C THR A 186 -44.10 -9.10 -26.11
N PRO A 187 -44.85 -8.28 -25.32
CA PRO A 187 -45.80 -7.31 -25.89
C PRO A 187 -45.16 -6.43 -26.94
N GLU A 188 -43.90 -6.03 -26.77
CA GLU A 188 -43.14 -5.20 -27.70
C GLU A 188 -42.80 -5.97 -28.98
N ALA A 189 -42.44 -7.25 -28.91
CA ALA A 189 -42.23 -8.08 -30.09
C ALA A 189 -43.49 -8.21 -30.94
N VAL A 190 -44.64 -8.34 -30.30
CA VAL A 190 -45.95 -8.37 -31.00
C VAL A 190 -46.28 -7.01 -31.62
N SER A 191 -46.17 -5.94 -30.84
CA SER A 191 -46.56 -4.57 -31.27
C SER A 191 -45.66 -3.99 -32.35
N LYS A 192 -44.40 -4.44 -32.42
CA LYS A 192 -43.41 -4.02 -33.43
C LYS A 192 -43.41 -4.90 -34.67
N SER A 193 -44.05 -6.06 -34.63
CA SER A 193 -44.11 -6.96 -35.76
C SER A 193 -45.02 -6.42 -36.88
N GLU A 194 -44.52 -6.43 -38.08
CA GLU A 194 -45.29 -6.15 -39.31
C GLU A 194 -46.12 -7.35 -39.74
N TYR A 195 -45.72 -8.55 -39.30
CA TYR A 195 -46.53 -9.76 -39.48
C TYR A 195 -47.65 -9.79 -38.45
N THR A 196 -48.88 -9.69 -38.91
CA THR A 196 -50.08 -9.62 -38.06
C THR A 196 -50.98 -10.83 -38.27
N THR A 197 -51.29 -11.54 -37.18
CA THR A 197 -52.26 -12.63 -37.16
C THR A 197 -52.83 -12.74 -35.76
N SER A 198 -54.08 -13.24 -35.64
CA SER A 198 -54.73 -13.42 -34.34
C SER A 198 -53.98 -14.39 -33.40
N SER A 199 -53.19 -15.28 -33.96
CA SER A 199 -52.35 -16.24 -33.18
C SER A 199 -51.07 -15.62 -32.63
N LEU A 200 -50.57 -14.51 -33.17
CA LEU A 200 -49.41 -13.80 -32.67
C LEU A 200 -49.85 -12.84 -31.57
N ASN A 201 -49.68 -13.25 -30.33
CA ASN A 201 -49.96 -12.46 -29.14
C ASN A 201 -49.05 -12.81 -27.98
N ALA A 202 -48.95 -11.95 -26.99
CA ALA A 202 -48.04 -12.13 -25.83
C ALA A 202 -48.46 -13.26 -24.88
N SER A 203 -49.64 -13.85 -25.05
CA SER A 203 -50.20 -14.89 -24.18
C SER A 203 -50.19 -16.30 -24.79
N SER A 204 -49.82 -16.42 -26.06
CA SER A 204 -49.72 -17.69 -26.79
C SER A 204 -48.28 -18.01 -27.16
N PRO A 205 -47.85 -19.29 -27.07
CA PRO A 205 -46.51 -19.68 -27.51
C PRO A 205 -46.33 -19.38 -29.00
N TRP A 206 -45.13 -18.96 -29.37
CA TRP A 206 -44.77 -18.72 -30.75
C TRP A 206 -43.50 -19.51 -31.11
N TYR A 207 -43.33 -19.81 -32.37
CA TYR A 207 -42.13 -20.51 -32.86
C TYR A 207 -40.93 -19.58 -32.91
N TYR A 208 -39.72 -20.15 -32.74
CA TYR A 208 -38.48 -19.37 -32.70
C TYR A 208 -37.29 -20.12 -33.32
N TRP A 209 -36.33 -19.35 -33.82
CA TRP A 209 -35.12 -19.88 -34.45
C TRP A 209 -34.22 -20.62 -33.49
N LEU A 210 -33.64 -21.74 -33.98
CA LEU A 210 -32.45 -22.34 -33.45
C LEU A 210 -31.23 -21.93 -34.29
N LEU A 211 -30.01 -22.26 -33.77
CA LEU A 211 -28.75 -21.99 -34.46
C LEU A 211 -28.49 -23.05 -35.56
N THR A 212 -29.08 -24.22 -35.43
CA THR A 212 -28.86 -25.42 -36.20
C THR A 212 -29.44 -25.31 -37.63
N PRO A 213 -28.67 -25.50 -38.69
CA PRO A 213 -29.20 -25.65 -40.03
C PRO A 213 -29.93 -26.98 -40.17
N TYR A 214 -30.95 -27.07 -41.05
CA TYR A 214 -31.42 -28.39 -41.53
C TYR A 214 -30.45 -28.89 -42.61
N ALA A 215 -29.61 -29.85 -42.26
CA ALA A 215 -28.43 -30.20 -43.04
C ALA A 215 -28.69 -30.74 -44.45
N GLY A 216 -29.90 -31.27 -44.73
CA GLY A 216 -30.31 -31.74 -46.04
C GLY A 216 -30.60 -30.67 -47.07
N TYR A 217 -30.68 -29.40 -46.66
CA TYR A 217 -31.10 -28.26 -47.50
C TYR A 217 -30.21 -27.04 -47.29
N ALA A 218 -30.09 -26.19 -48.29
CA ALA A 218 -29.23 -25.01 -48.23
C ALA A 218 -29.85 -23.80 -47.51
N TYR A 219 -31.13 -23.86 -47.16
CA TYR A 219 -31.94 -22.70 -46.77
C TYR A 219 -32.92 -22.92 -45.61
N TYR A 220 -33.08 -24.16 -45.14
CA TYR A 220 -33.89 -24.42 -43.95
C TYR A 220 -33.05 -24.37 -42.68
N VAL A 221 -33.58 -23.64 -41.70
CA VAL A 221 -33.04 -23.52 -40.34
C VAL A 221 -33.96 -24.25 -39.37
N ARG A 222 -33.42 -24.97 -38.40
CA ARG A 222 -34.19 -25.63 -37.35
C ARG A 222 -34.86 -24.59 -36.45
N THR A 223 -36.05 -24.91 -35.98
CA THR A 223 -36.87 -24.07 -35.11
C THR A 223 -37.51 -24.94 -34.02
N VAL A 224 -37.88 -24.28 -32.92
CA VAL A 224 -38.83 -24.82 -31.95
C VAL A 224 -40.21 -24.30 -32.35
N TYR A 225 -41.14 -25.22 -32.57
CA TYR A 225 -42.53 -24.88 -32.93
C TYR A 225 -43.32 -24.42 -31.70
N SER A 226 -44.53 -23.91 -31.90
CA SER A 226 -45.42 -23.40 -30.83
C SER A 226 -45.91 -24.44 -29.83
N ASP A 227 -45.74 -25.73 -30.09
CA ASP A 227 -46.00 -26.85 -29.17
C ASP A 227 -44.75 -27.43 -28.52
N GLY A 228 -43.58 -26.81 -28.75
CA GLY A 228 -42.29 -27.21 -28.20
C GLY A 228 -41.59 -28.33 -28.99
N SER A 229 -42.14 -28.78 -30.13
CA SER A 229 -41.55 -29.76 -31.03
C SER A 229 -40.49 -29.14 -31.96
N LEU A 230 -39.68 -30.04 -32.60
CA LEU A 230 -38.73 -29.61 -33.62
C LEU A 230 -39.43 -29.39 -34.97
N ASP A 231 -39.09 -28.29 -35.63
CA ASP A 231 -39.59 -27.95 -36.98
C ASP A 231 -38.42 -27.31 -37.77
N TRP A 232 -38.68 -26.85 -38.97
CA TRP A 232 -37.73 -26.11 -39.82
C TRP A 232 -38.45 -25.10 -40.71
N ARG A 233 -37.78 -24.01 -41.04
CA ARG A 233 -38.34 -22.97 -41.92
C ARG A 233 -37.23 -22.34 -42.77
N ARG A 234 -37.67 -21.71 -43.85
CA ARG A 234 -36.80 -20.95 -44.76
C ARG A 234 -36.14 -19.80 -44.02
N ALA A 235 -34.83 -19.61 -44.16
CA ALA A 235 -34.03 -18.63 -43.43
C ALA A 235 -34.57 -17.20 -43.56
N TYR A 236 -35.17 -16.81 -44.69
CA TYR A 236 -35.64 -15.46 -44.96
C TYR A 236 -37.02 -15.09 -44.36
N TYR A 237 -37.64 -15.98 -43.59
CA TYR A 237 -38.91 -15.75 -42.94
C TYR A 237 -38.76 -14.81 -41.74
N GLY A 238 -39.35 -13.58 -41.87
CA GLY A 238 -39.26 -12.54 -40.84
C GLY A 238 -40.31 -12.66 -39.73
N ASP A 239 -41.19 -13.67 -39.73
CA ASP A 239 -42.22 -13.92 -38.73
C ASP A 239 -41.78 -14.90 -37.61
N TYR A 240 -40.51 -15.33 -37.62
CA TYR A 240 -39.95 -16.24 -36.60
C TYR A 240 -39.32 -15.47 -35.45
N GLY A 241 -39.51 -16.02 -34.24
CA GLY A 241 -39.05 -15.44 -33.00
C GLY A 241 -37.52 -15.50 -32.81
N VAL A 242 -36.99 -14.44 -32.29
CA VAL A 242 -35.59 -14.35 -31.85
C VAL A 242 -35.54 -14.50 -30.32
N ARG A 243 -34.85 -15.58 -29.85
CA ARG A 243 -34.69 -15.94 -28.45
C ARG A 243 -33.20 -16.13 -28.14
N PRO A 244 -32.44 -15.04 -27.93
CA PRO A 244 -30.99 -15.09 -27.75
C PRO A 244 -30.55 -15.75 -26.46
N ALA A 245 -29.36 -16.35 -26.51
CA ALA A 245 -28.63 -16.88 -25.37
C ALA A 245 -27.25 -16.23 -25.29
N LEU A 246 -26.72 -16.11 -24.05
CA LEU A 246 -25.43 -15.52 -23.74
C LEU A 246 -24.83 -16.15 -22.48
N PHE A 247 -23.57 -15.87 -22.20
CA PHE A 247 -22.87 -16.44 -21.06
C PHE A 247 -22.18 -15.37 -20.24
N LEU A 248 -22.22 -15.54 -18.90
CA LEU A 248 -21.52 -14.74 -17.91
C LEU A 248 -20.64 -15.64 -17.03
N VAL A 249 -19.68 -15.04 -16.33
CA VAL A 249 -18.90 -15.74 -15.29
C VAL A 249 -19.78 -16.15 -14.11
N PRO A 250 -19.47 -17.28 -13.42
CA PRO A 250 -20.31 -17.79 -12.33
C PRO A 250 -20.45 -16.85 -11.12
N ASP A 251 -19.43 -16.02 -10.88
CA ASP A 251 -19.34 -15.06 -9.77
C ASP A 251 -19.94 -13.69 -10.10
N THR A 252 -20.57 -13.50 -11.27
CA THR A 252 -21.36 -12.30 -11.55
C THR A 252 -22.35 -12.06 -10.42
N LEU A 253 -22.30 -10.86 -9.83
CA LEU A 253 -23.15 -10.48 -8.70
C LEU A 253 -24.61 -10.35 -9.13
N VAL A 254 -25.49 -10.69 -8.20
CA VAL A 254 -26.94 -10.53 -8.33
C VAL A 254 -27.52 -10.02 -7.03
N SER A 255 -28.68 -9.35 -7.07
CA SER A 255 -29.39 -8.94 -5.88
C SER A 255 -29.75 -10.15 -4.99
N ASP A 256 -29.79 -9.95 -3.67
CA ASP A 256 -30.13 -11.01 -2.72
C ASP A 256 -31.58 -11.51 -2.85
N THR A 257 -32.45 -10.65 -3.31
CA THR A 257 -33.88 -10.94 -3.52
C THR A 257 -34.34 -10.52 -4.91
N THR A 258 -35.43 -11.11 -5.38
CA THR A 258 -36.08 -10.65 -6.61
C THR A 258 -36.77 -9.30 -6.40
N ASP A 259 -36.88 -8.54 -7.45
CA ASP A 259 -37.69 -7.32 -7.47
C ASP A 259 -39.20 -7.61 -7.62
N THR A 260 -39.99 -6.57 -7.84
CA THR A 260 -41.47 -6.66 -7.88
C THR A 260 -42.02 -7.50 -9.03
N ASP A 261 -41.25 -7.73 -10.11
CA ASP A 261 -41.63 -8.59 -11.24
C ASP A 261 -40.93 -9.97 -11.22
N GLY A 262 -40.34 -10.32 -10.07
CA GLY A 262 -39.80 -11.66 -9.80
C GLY A 262 -38.45 -11.96 -10.44
N ALA A 263 -37.68 -10.94 -10.81
CA ALA A 263 -36.34 -11.09 -11.38
C ALA A 263 -35.24 -10.66 -10.41
N TYR A 264 -34.15 -11.38 -10.37
CA TYR A 264 -32.91 -10.92 -9.72
C TYR A 264 -32.24 -9.86 -10.60
N ILE A 265 -31.64 -8.86 -9.97
CA ILE A 265 -30.94 -7.79 -10.68
C ILE A 265 -29.46 -8.16 -10.80
N LEU A 266 -28.94 -8.20 -12.05
CA LEU A 266 -27.51 -8.30 -12.30
C LEU A 266 -26.81 -7.04 -11.80
N GLN A 267 -25.72 -7.21 -11.07
CA GLN A 267 -24.93 -6.13 -10.48
C GLN A 267 -23.50 -6.18 -11.04
N TRP A 268 -22.97 -5.04 -11.36
CA TRP A 268 -21.62 -4.90 -11.91
C TRP A 268 -20.74 -4.29 -10.86
N ASN A 269 -19.59 -4.94 -10.58
CA ASN A 269 -18.63 -4.42 -9.63
C ASN A 269 -18.08 -3.06 -10.13
N GLN A 270 -18.28 -2.03 -9.35
CA GLN A 270 -17.81 -0.69 -9.64
C GLN A 270 -16.57 -0.35 -8.81
N PRO A 271 -15.65 0.45 -9.34
CA PRO A 271 -14.49 0.86 -8.57
C PRO A 271 -14.88 1.68 -7.33
N PRO A 272 -14.13 1.53 -6.24
CA PRO A 272 -14.25 2.43 -5.09
C PRO A 272 -14.00 3.88 -5.50
N THR A 273 -14.52 4.82 -4.73
CA THR A 273 -14.19 6.24 -4.91
C THR A 273 -12.70 6.49 -4.71
N THR A 274 -12.13 7.44 -5.45
CA THR A 274 -10.74 7.85 -5.26
C THR A 274 -10.52 8.35 -3.83
N PRO A 275 -9.43 7.94 -3.13
CA PRO A 275 -9.11 8.43 -1.79
C PRO A 275 -9.12 9.96 -1.72
N SER A 276 -9.75 10.54 -0.71
CA SER A 276 -10.06 11.98 -0.68
C SER A 276 -8.83 12.86 -0.43
N SER A 277 -7.80 12.37 0.27
CA SER A 277 -6.60 13.13 0.63
C SER A 277 -5.39 12.23 0.83
N ILE A 278 -4.19 12.84 0.83
CA ILE A 278 -2.96 12.25 1.36
C ILE A 278 -2.34 13.28 2.31
N SER A 279 -1.89 12.82 3.47
CA SER A 279 -1.19 13.64 4.46
C SER A 279 -0.04 12.86 5.08
N HIS A 280 1.07 13.54 5.31
CA HIS A 280 2.23 13.06 6.06
C HIS A 280 3.05 14.24 6.57
N GLY A 281 3.91 14.00 7.57
CA GLY A 281 4.89 14.98 8.04
C GLY A 281 6.03 15.20 7.03
N THR A 282 7.03 15.97 7.44
CA THR A 282 8.24 16.21 6.63
C THR A 282 9.00 14.91 6.40
N PRO A 283 9.29 14.52 5.14
CA PRO A 283 10.12 13.37 4.84
C PRO A 283 11.56 13.60 5.32
N ARG A 284 12.08 12.73 6.18
CA ARG A 284 13.47 12.80 6.67
C ARG A 284 14.24 11.58 6.17
N ALA A 285 15.37 11.80 5.52
CA ALA A 285 16.21 10.75 4.94
C ALA A 285 16.52 9.63 5.95
N GLY A 286 16.26 8.39 5.58
CA GLY A 286 16.49 7.20 6.41
C GLY A 286 15.51 7.00 7.57
N GLN A 287 14.57 7.92 7.81
CA GLN A 287 13.62 7.84 8.92
C GLN A 287 12.27 7.24 8.48
N LYS A 288 11.54 6.69 9.45
CA LYS A 288 10.18 6.20 9.24
C LYS A 288 9.21 7.38 9.14
N LEU A 289 8.35 7.33 8.12
CA LEU A 289 7.32 8.32 7.86
C LEU A 289 5.96 7.63 7.83
N THR A 290 5.05 8.06 8.69
CA THR A 290 3.65 7.61 8.62
C THR A 290 2.89 8.48 7.63
N ILE A 291 2.24 7.81 6.68
CA ILE A 291 1.47 8.42 5.60
C ILE A 291 0.01 8.00 5.81
N SER A 292 -0.91 8.94 5.69
CA SER A 292 -2.34 8.70 5.87
C SER A 292 -3.13 9.17 4.67
N THR A 293 -4.29 8.56 4.44
CA THR A 293 -5.24 8.96 3.40
C THR A 293 -6.63 9.20 3.98
N GLY A 294 -7.42 9.98 3.29
CA GLY A 294 -8.84 10.11 3.56
C GLY A 294 -9.61 8.84 3.12
N GLY A 295 -10.90 8.79 3.43
CA GLY A 295 -11.71 7.62 3.12
C GLY A 295 -12.00 7.45 1.63
N SER A 296 -12.23 6.22 1.24
CA SER A 296 -12.89 5.79 0.02
C SER A 296 -14.16 5.04 0.41
N THR A 297 -15.15 5.06 -0.45
CA THR A 297 -16.39 4.28 -0.33
C THR A 297 -16.53 3.44 -1.58
N ASP A 298 -17.03 2.23 -1.40
CA ASP A 298 -17.38 1.33 -2.49
C ASP A 298 -18.89 1.41 -2.75
N PRO A 299 -19.36 1.53 -4.02
CA PRO A 299 -20.79 1.62 -4.32
C PRO A 299 -21.58 0.38 -3.88
N GLU A 300 -21.00 -0.80 -3.94
CA GLU A 300 -21.59 -2.07 -3.54
C GLU A 300 -21.33 -2.42 -2.06
N GLY A 301 -20.54 -1.59 -1.36
CA GLY A 301 -20.17 -1.81 0.04
C GLY A 301 -19.05 -2.84 0.25
N ASN A 302 -18.31 -3.19 -0.79
CA ASN A 302 -17.20 -4.14 -0.69
C ASN A 302 -16.07 -3.62 0.19
N ALA A 303 -15.35 -4.54 0.82
CA ALA A 303 -14.17 -4.21 1.61
C ALA A 303 -13.08 -3.57 0.73
N ILE A 304 -12.47 -2.49 1.24
CA ILE A 304 -11.47 -1.71 0.51
C ILE A 304 -10.08 -1.97 1.06
N SER A 305 -9.12 -2.14 0.17
CA SER A 305 -7.69 -2.10 0.43
C SER A 305 -7.05 -0.91 -0.27
N TYR A 306 -5.98 -0.35 0.31
CA TYR A 306 -5.25 0.78 -0.25
C TYR A 306 -3.89 0.33 -0.77
N VAL A 307 -3.61 0.58 -2.03
CA VAL A 307 -2.30 0.34 -2.68
C VAL A 307 -1.52 1.62 -2.65
N TRP A 308 -0.39 1.61 -1.94
CA TRP A 308 0.47 2.75 -1.71
C TRP A 308 1.73 2.67 -2.55
N GLU A 309 2.08 3.77 -3.17
CA GLU A 309 3.29 3.90 -3.98
C GLU A 309 4.00 5.21 -3.67
N ARG A 310 5.32 5.18 -3.79
CA ARG A 310 6.16 6.37 -3.69
C ARG A 310 7.01 6.56 -4.94
N ARG A 311 7.47 7.78 -5.15
CA ARG A 311 8.59 8.08 -6.03
C ARG A 311 9.54 9.08 -5.38
N VAL A 312 10.80 9.04 -5.81
CA VAL A 312 11.83 10.03 -5.46
C VAL A 312 12.16 10.79 -6.73
N ASP A 313 12.16 12.12 -6.64
CA ASP A 313 12.36 13.03 -7.75
C ASP A 313 11.41 12.76 -8.92
N SER A 314 11.92 12.65 -10.16
CA SER A 314 11.16 12.30 -11.36
C SER A 314 11.15 10.79 -11.66
N GLY A 315 11.60 9.94 -10.73
CA GLY A 315 11.65 8.50 -10.92
C GLY A 315 10.27 7.86 -11.06
N ALA A 316 10.25 6.58 -11.42
CA ALA A 316 9.03 5.79 -11.46
C ALA A 316 8.43 5.59 -10.05
N TYR A 317 7.10 5.46 -9.99
CA TYR A 317 6.44 5.06 -8.74
C TYR A 317 6.76 3.59 -8.42
N THR A 318 7.10 3.32 -7.17
CA THR A 318 7.33 1.98 -6.62
C THR A 318 6.36 1.72 -5.49
N GLN A 319 5.78 0.53 -5.47
CA GLN A 319 4.84 0.13 -4.41
C GLN A 319 5.58 0.01 -3.07
N ILE A 320 5.02 0.62 -2.03
CA ILE A 320 5.51 0.54 -0.65
C ILE A 320 4.67 -0.40 0.22
N GLY A 321 3.45 -0.71 -0.21
CA GLY A 321 2.63 -1.71 0.45
C GLY A 321 1.16 -1.67 0.08
N ILE A 322 0.41 -2.63 0.60
CA ILE A 322 -1.05 -2.73 0.52
C ILE A 322 -1.58 -2.86 1.95
N THR A 323 -2.57 -2.06 2.31
CA THR A 323 -3.16 -2.07 3.66
C THR A 323 -4.69 -1.94 3.60
N SER A 324 -5.40 -2.55 4.54
CA SER A 324 -6.81 -2.24 4.79
C SER A 324 -6.98 -0.97 5.63
N ALA A 325 -5.94 -0.57 6.37
CA ALA A 325 -5.92 0.67 7.13
C ALA A 325 -5.67 1.87 6.20
N LYS A 326 -6.23 3.03 6.59
CA LYS A 326 -6.04 4.31 5.89
C LYS A 326 -4.66 4.94 6.13
N SER A 327 -3.68 4.14 6.53
CA SER A 327 -2.31 4.60 6.77
C SER A 327 -1.30 3.50 6.52
N ILE A 328 -0.07 3.93 6.22
CA ILE A 328 1.10 3.06 6.06
C ILE A 328 2.32 3.77 6.64
N THR A 329 3.32 3.02 7.06
CA THR A 329 4.64 3.55 7.43
C THR A 329 5.65 3.16 6.37
N ASP A 330 6.35 4.15 5.81
CA ASP A 330 7.46 3.96 4.88
C ASP A 330 8.78 4.42 5.50
N THR A 331 9.89 3.90 5.02
CA THR A 331 11.22 4.45 5.31
C THR A 331 11.64 5.36 4.16
N VAL A 332 11.77 6.66 4.47
CA VAL A 332 12.18 7.65 3.46
C VAL A 332 13.57 7.28 2.93
N PRO A 333 13.78 7.25 1.62
CA PRO A 333 15.11 6.96 1.05
C PRO A 333 16.19 7.90 1.58
N SER A 334 17.41 7.38 1.70
CA SER A 334 18.58 8.12 2.18
C SER A 334 19.21 9.04 1.12
N SER A 335 18.65 9.07 -0.09
CA SER A 335 19.09 9.93 -1.21
C SER A 335 17.91 10.44 -2.01
N GLY A 336 18.10 11.54 -2.76
CA GLY A 336 17.07 12.19 -3.55
C GLY A 336 16.72 13.57 -3.00
N THR A 337 16.00 14.36 -3.76
CA THR A 337 15.63 15.76 -3.42
C THR A 337 14.18 15.85 -2.96
N ASN A 338 13.28 15.16 -3.64
CA ASN A 338 11.84 15.22 -3.40
C ASN A 338 11.25 13.82 -3.19
N TYR A 339 10.32 13.73 -2.29
CA TYR A 339 9.54 12.55 -1.98
C TYR A 339 8.07 12.80 -2.30
N GLN A 340 7.45 11.89 -3.05
CA GLN A 340 6.04 12.00 -3.42
C GLN A 340 5.35 10.64 -3.29
N VAL A 341 4.13 10.65 -2.77
CA VAL A 341 3.30 9.46 -2.55
C VAL A 341 2.03 9.55 -3.38
N ARG A 342 1.55 8.41 -3.87
CA ARG A 342 0.20 8.23 -4.38
C ARG A 342 -0.45 6.99 -3.78
N VAL A 343 -1.77 6.98 -3.77
CA VAL A 343 -2.57 5.88 -3.24
C VAL A 343 -3.81 5.69 -4.11
N LYS A 344 -4.19 4.43 -4.35
CA LYS A 344 -5.49 4.06 -4.91
C LYS A 344 -6.21 3.10 -3.97
N ALA A 345 -7.52 3.07 -4.06
CA ALA A 345 -8.37 2.11 -3.40
C ALA A 345 -8.67 0.94 -4.35
N VAL A 346 -8.72 -0.26 -3.82
CA VAL A 346 -9.06 -1.50 -4.54
C VAL A 346 -10.07 -2.24 -3.70
N ASP A 347 -11.19 -2.65 -4.29
CA ASP A 347 -12.21 -3.44 -3.60
C ASP A 347 -11.87 -4.93 -3.52
N ALA A 348 -12.70 -5.70 -2.83
CA ALA A 348 -12.51 -7.14 -2.66
C ALA A 348 -12.68 -7.94 -3.97
N ASN A 349 -13.32 -7.36 -4.99
CA ASN A 349 -13.56 -7.97 -6.30
C ASN A 349 -12.54 -7.51 -7.36
N GLY A 350 -11.58 -6.66 -6.97
CA GLY A 350 -10.44 -6.25 -7.79
C GLY A 350 -10.66 -4.99 -8.64
N ALA A 351 -11.79 -4.28 -8.50
CA ALA A 351 -11.94 -3.00 -9.18
C ALA A 351 -11.13 -1.90 -8.46
N GLU A 352 -10.52 -1.02 -9.25
CA GLU A 352 -9.53 -0.05 -8.78
C GLU A 352 -10.00 1.38 -9.00
N SER A 353 -9.84 2.24 -7.99
CA SER A 353 -10.04 3.67 -8.14
C SER A 353 -8.91 4.32 -8.94
N ALA A 354 -9.11 5.56 -9.37
CA ALA A 354 -8.00 6.40 -9.79
C ALA A 354 -7.02 6.64 -8.62
N TYR A 355 -5.75 6.95 -8.94
CA TYR A 355 -4.78 7.36 -7.94
C TYR A 355 -5.06 8.75 -7.39
N ARG A 356 -5.02 8.87 -6.07
CA ARG A 356 -4.80 10.16 -5.41
C ARG A 356 -3.31 10.37 -5.29
N THR A 357 -2.78 11.47 -5.83
CA THR A 357 -1.36 11.84 -5.76
C THR A 357 -1.19 13.02 -4.81
N GLY A 358 -0.29 12.88 -3.83
CA GLY A 358 0.10 13.95 -2.93
C GLY A 358 1.07 14.93 -3.59
N ASN A 359 1.29 16.08 -2.98
CA ASN A 359 2.32 17.01 -3.42
C ASN A 359 3.72 16.43 -3.17
N ALA A 360 4.66 16.72 -4.06
CA ALA A 360 6.06 16.42 -3.81
C ALA A 360 6.57 17.31 -2.66
N GLN A 361 7.29 16.71 -1.70
CA GLN A 361 7.89 17.41 -0.58
C GLN A 361 9.41 17.17 -0.56
N ALA A 362 10.18 18.21 -0.21
CA ALA A 362 11.62 18.09 -0.11
C ALA A 362 12.02 17.09 1.00
N ILE A 363 13.00 16.23 0.71
CA ILE A 363 13.59 15.34 1.70
C ILE A 363 14.52 16.15 2.59
N SER A 364 14.25 16.14 3.90
CA SER A 364 15.11 16.76 4.90
C SER A 364 16.22 15.78 5.29
N TYR A 365 17.45 16.25 5.27
CA TYR A 365 18.63 15.49 5.67
C TYR A 365 19.06 15.88 7.08
N ASN A 366 19.57 14.90 7.84
CA ASN A 366 20.20 15.19 9.13
C ASN A 366 21.45 16.02 8.94
N THR A 367 21.60 17.07 9.73
CA THR A 367 22.81 17.88 9.81
C THR A 367 23.59 17.54 11.08
N ASN A 368 24.93 17.68 11.03
CA ASN A 368 25.72 17.45 12.24
C ASN A 368 25.49 18.60 13.23
N PRO A 369 25.42 18.30 14.55
CA PRO A 369 25.42 19.35 15.55
C PRO A 369 26.68 20.18 15.48
N VAL A 370 26.63 21.41 15.92
CA VAL A 370 27.75 22.36 15.93
C VAL A 370 28.06 22.75 17.36
N ILE A 371 29.36 22.68 17.75
CA ILE A 371 29.87 23.21 19.01
C ILE A 371 30.49 24.57 18.72
N SER A 372 30.09 25.61 19.45
CA SER A 372 30.56 26.99 19.22
C SER A 372 32.07 27.12 19.43
N GLY A 373 32.70 27.93 18.57
CA GLY A 373 34.15 28.16 18.56
C GLY A 373 34.94 27.06 17.84
N SER A 374 36.26 27.16 17.86
CA SER A 374 37.20 26.22 17.25
C SER A 374 38.08 25.56 18.31
N ASP A 375 38.77 24.51 17.92
CA ASP A 375 39.85 23.92 18.74
C ASP A 375 40.87 24.99 19.10
N GLN A 376 41.32 24.98 20.36
CA GLN A 376 42.24 26.00 20.85
C GLN A 376 43.20 25.45 21.90
N ASN A 377 44.34 26.12 22.02
CA ASN A 377 45.27 25.92 23.14
C ASN A 377 45.17 27.13 24.09
N VAL A 378 44.72 26.89 25.32
CA VAL A 378 44.54 27.95 26.34
C VAL A 378 45.79 28.10 27.24
N GLY A 379 46.88 27.47 26.87
CA GLY A 379 48.20 27.63 27.50
C GLY A 379 48.34 27.01 28.90
N ALA A 380 49.30 27.50 29.64
CA ALA A 380 49.60 27.05 31.00
C ALA A 380 48.51 27.44 32.00
N LYS A 381 48.12 26.50 32.87
CA LYS A 381 47.11 26.69 33.93
C LYS A 381 47.67 26.20 35.25
N THR A 382 47.64 27.06 36.25
CA THR A 382 48.07 26.75 37.64
C THR A 382 46.91 26.50 38.59
N ALA A 383 45.68 26.77 38.13
CA ALA A 383 44.45 26.59 38.88
C ALA A 383 43.36 26.00 37.99
N PRO A 384 42.33 25.34 38.56
CA PRO A 384 41.19 24.85 37.77
C PRO A 384 40.51 26.02 37.02
N PHE A 385 40.02 25.70 35.86
CA PHE A 385 39.29 26.63 34.99
C PHE A 385 38.05 26.00 34.44
N SER A 386 37.15 26.83 33.94
CA SER A 386 35.99 26.37 33.21
C SER A 386 36.01 26.89 31.77
N HIS A 387 35.36 26.17 30.88
CA HIS A 387 35.23 26.54 29.46
C HIS A 387 33.78 26.61 29.07
N GLN A 388 33.37 27.76 28.55
CA GLN A 388 32.00 27.99 28.07
C GLN A 388 31.86 27.65 26.58
N TYR A 389 30.71 27.08 26.23
CA TYR A 389 30.37 26.73 24.85
C TYR A 389 28.87 26.61 24.70
N THR A 390 28.38 26.64 23.45
CA THR A 390 27.00 26.30 23.09
C THR A 390 27.03 25.15 22.12
N VAL A 391 25.96 24.36 22.13
CA VAL A 391 25.70 23.33 21.11
C VAL A 391 24.44 23.73 20.37
N THR A 392 24.51 23.72 19.04
CA THR A 392 23.35 24.01 18.18
C THR A 392 23.18 22.90 17.16
N ASP A 393 21.93 22.67 16.80
CA ASP A 393 21.54 21.71 15.77
C ASP A 393 20.28 22.20 15.08
N GLY A 394 20.21 22.07 13.75
CA GLY A 394 19.09 22.53 12.95
C GLY A 394 17.80 21.74 13.22
N GLU A 395 17.94 20.48 13.61
CA GLU A 395 16.85 19.54 13.85
C GLU A 395 16.58 19.30 15.36
N ALA A 396 17.18 20.10 16.27
CA ALA A 396 17.13 19.91 17.72
C ALA A 396 15.71 19.81 18.31
N ALA A 397 14.69 20.36 17.63
CA ALA A 397 13.29 20.22 18.07
C ALA A 397 12.77 18.77 18.02
N SER A 398 13.41 17.90 17.26
CA SER A 398 13.02 16.50 17.04
C SER A 398 14.09 15.48 17.38
N GLN A 399 15.25 15.95 17.91
CA GLN A 399 16.41 15.13 18.21
C GLN A 399 16.91 15.41 19.63
N THR A 400 17.66 14.46 20.18
CA THR A 400 18.24 14.59 21.53
C THR A 400 19.73 14.85 21.42
N LEU A 401 20.17 16.04 21.77
CA LEU A 401 21.59 16.38 21.83
C LEU A 401 22.21 15.83 23.09
N THR A 402 23.05 14.80 22.96
CA THR A 402 23.80 14.22 24.08
C THR A 402 25.23 14.71 24.05
N VAL A 403 25.66 15.40 25.10
CA VAL A 403 27.02 15.92 25.26
C VAL A 403 27.78 15.10 26.25
N THR A 404 29.02 14.74 25.90
CA THR A 404 30.01 14.10 26.81
C THR A 404 31.24 14.97 26.85
N GLU A 405 31.59 15.42 28.05
CA GLU A 405 32.82 16.16 28.36
C GLU A 405 33.84 15.23 28.97
N THR A 406 35.05 15.20 28.43
CA THR A 406 36.15 14.37 28.93
C THR A 406 37.45 15.17 28.98
N VAL A 407 38.38 14.76 29.86
CA VAL A 407 39.74 15.31 29.89
C VAL A 407 40.75 14.16 29.89
N THR A 408 41.82 14.32 29.10
CA THR A 408 42.93 13.37 29.09
C THR A 408 43.80 13.54 30.37
N ASN A 409 44.32 12.42 30.94
CA ASN A 409 45.22 12.39 32.08
C ASN A 409 46.31 11.33 31.85
N GLY A 410 47.37 11.70 31.15
CA GLY A 410 48.34 10.71 30.64
C GLY A 410 47.71 9.80 29.61
N SER A 411 47.73 8.50 29.84
CA SER A 411 47.09 7.48 29.00
C SER A 411 45.60 7.28 29.31
N GLU A 412 45.08 7.88 30.38
CA GLU A 412 43.68 7.75 30.79
C GLU A 412 42.86 8.91 30.28
N THR A 413 41.54 8.65 30.18
CA THR A 413 40.53 9.69 29.90
C THR A 413 39.54 9.71 31.07
N ILE A 414 39.36 10.89 31.67
CA ILE A 414 38.39 11.13 32.75
C ILE A 414 37.16 11.76 32.17
N THR A 415 36.00 11.14 32.36
CA THR A 415 34.71 11.74 32.01
C THR A 415 34.30 12.74 33.09
N LEU A 416 34.08 13.99 32.71
CA LEU A 416 33.58 15.03 33.60
C LEU A 416 32.07 14.86 33.81
N ARG A 417 31.32 14.78 32.74
CA ARG A 417 29.87 14.49 32.74
C ARG A 417 29.36 14.09 31.36
N THR A 418 28.19 13.45 31.33
CA THR A 418 27.36 13.24 30.14
C THR A 418 25.96 13.76 30.47
N TYR A 419 25.36 14.52 29.56
CA TYR A 419 24.04 15.14 29.78
C TYR A 419 23.33 15.46 28.47
N THR A 420 22.01 15.70 28.54
CA THR A 420 21.21 16.22 27.43
C THR A 420 21.31 17.73 27.38
N ALA A 421 21.77 18.27 26.24
CA ALA A 421 21.89 19.70 26.02
C ALA A 421 20.63 20.27 25.36
N THR A 422 20.31 21.53 25.67
CA THR A 422 19.34 22.32 24.94
C THR A 422 20.06 23.12 23.85
N SER A 423 19.61 23.01 22.59
CA SER A 423 20.20 23.74 21.45
C SER A 423 20.23 25.25 21.72
N GLY A 424 21.36 25.86 21.46
CA GLY A 424 21.60 27.30 21.66
C GLY A 424 21.82 27.76 23.12
N ARG A 425 21.64 26.88 24.12
CA ARG A 425 21.90 27.21 25.52
C ARG A 425 23.39 27.13 25.82
N GLN A 426 23.90 28.12 26.61
CA GLN A 426 25.26 28.11 27.08
C GLN A 426 25.50 27.00 28.10
N ASN A 427 26.58 26.27 27.93
CA ASN A 427 27.06 25.22 28.81
C ASN A 427 28.47 25.57 29.31
N THR A 428 28.89 24.94 30.40
CA THR A 428 30.20 25.15 31.01
C THR A 428 30.83 23.81 31.36
N ALA A 429 31.95 23.49 30.75
CA ALA A 429 32.80 22.38 31.15
C ALA A 429 33.69 22.88 32.30
N ASP A 430 33.53 22.28 33.49
CA ASP A 430 34.27 22.67 34.70
C ASP A 430 35.25 21.57 35.09
N LEU A 431 36.51 21.97 35.24
CA LEU A 431 37.62 21.07 35.61
C LEU A 431 37.86 21.04 37.13
N SER A 432 37.14 21.81 37.95
CA SER A 432 37.37 21.92 39.39
C SER A 432 37.31 20.56 40.10
N GLY A 433 36.32 19.71 39.73
CA GLY A 433 36.15 18.38 40.38
C GLY A 433 37.24 17.36 40.07
N VAL A 434 38.00 17.56 39.01
CA VAL A 434 39.05 16.60 38.58
C VAL A 434 40.47 17.18 38.66
N TRP A 435 40.58 18.48 38.90
CA TRP A 435 41.85 19.21 38.82
C TRP A 435 43.00 18.58 39.63
N LEU A 436 42.70 18.16 40.83
CA LEU A 436 43.71 17.55 41.73
C LEU A 436 44.15 16.17 41.26
N ARG A 437 43.38 15.52 40.39
CA ARG A 437 43.71 14.18 39.83
C ARG A 437 44.53 14.26 38.56
N LEU A 438 44.57 15.44 37.91
CA LEU A 438 45.33 15.60 36.68
C LEU A 438 46.83 15.63 37.00
N LEU A 439 47.61 14.94 36.19
CA LEU A 439 49.06 15.00 36.22
C LEU A 439 49.53 16.39 35.76
N THR A 440 50.81 16.74 36.08
CA THR A 440 51.42 17.90 35.45
C THR A 440 51.74 17.57 33.99
N GLY A 441 51.45 18.48 33.07
CA GLY A 441 51.69 18.23 31.65
C GLY A 441 50.51 18.69 30.78
N THR A 442 50.55 18.29 29.53
CA THR A 442 49.53 18.66 28.52
C THR A 442 48.30 17.77 28.62
N HIS A 443 47.14 18.39 28.63
CA HIS A 443 45.82 17.76 28.66
C HIS A 443 44.94 18.29 27.56
N VAL A 444 43.95 17.46 27.15
CA VAL A 444 42.91 17.88 26.21
C VAL A 444 41.54 17.72 26.87
N LEU A 445 40.85 18.83 27.08
CA LEU A 445 39.41 18.83 27.34
C LEU A 445 38.71 18.61 26.04
N LYS A 446 37.99 17.50 25.87
CA LYS A 446 37.21 17.15 24.71
C LYS A 446 35.73 17.28 25.04
N ILE A 447 35.03 18.04 24.20
CA ILE A 447 33.57 18.16 24.17
C ILE A 447 33.09 17.38 22.96
N TYR A 448 32.29 16.36 23.18
CA TYR A 448 31.71 15.53 22.13
C TYR A 448 30.21 15.60 22.21
N VAL A 449 29.54 15.80 21.09
CA VAL A 449 28.07 15.83 20.99
C VAL A 449 27.58 14.90 19.91
N THR A 450 26.45 14.23 20.17
CA THR A 450 25.68 13.46 19.21
C THR A 450 24.23 13.95 19.22
N ASP A 451 23.56 13.87 18.06
CA ASP A 451 22.15 14.24 17.89
C ASP A 451 21.17 13.06 18.01
N GLY A 452 21.69 11.84 18.18
CA GLY A 452 20.90 10.61 18.23
C GLY A 452 20.39 10.12 16.85
N ALA A 453 20.62 10.89 15.76
CA ALA A 453 20.23 10.57 14.39
C ALA A 453 21.43 10.25 13.48
N GLY A 454 22.65 10.14 14.07
CA GLY A 454 23.88 9.78 13.38
C GLY A 454 24.85 10.95 13.16
N GLY A 455 24.45 12.17 13.44
CA GLY A 455 25.33 13.34 13.42
C GLY A 455 26.14 13.47 14.70
N SER A 456 27.35 14.01 14.61
CA SER A 456 28.22 14.26 15.76
C SER A 456 29.19 15.42 15.48
N ALA A 457 29.66 16.03 16.57
CA ALA A 457 30.73 17.01 16.53
C ALA A 457 31.66 16.85 17.72
N THR A 458 32.90 17.28 17.53
CA THR A 458 33.92 17.28 18.58
C THR A 458 34.60 18.64 18.61
N ARG A 459 34.89 19.15 19.81
CA ARG A 459 35.76 20.29 20.01
C ARG A 459 36.79 19.97 21.09
N GLN A 460 38.03 20.42 20.90
CA GLN A 460 39.15 20.16 21.78
C GLN A 460 39.75 21.47 22.29
N ILE A 461 40.00 21.48 23.61
CA ILE A 461 40.69 22.60 24.29
C ILE A 461 41.92 22.01 24.96
N THR A 462 43.09 22.32 24.41
CA THR A 462 44.38 21.88 24.93
C THR A 462 44.85 22.87 25.99
N PHE A 463 45.37 22.36 27.09
CA PHE A 463 45.99 23.17 28.14
C PHE A 463 47.17 22.41 28.79
N THR A 464 48.08 23.13 29.39
CA THR A 464 49.18 22.55 30.13
C THR A 464 49.00 22.84 31.61
N ARG A 465 48.77 21.77 32.42
CA ARG A 465 48.72 21.92 33.87
C ARG A 465 50.12 22.10 34.41
N THR A 466 50.38 23.26 34.98
CA THR A 466 51.64 23.60 35.62
C THR A 466 51.39 23.80 37.11
N VAL A 467 51.64 22.75 37.88
CA VAL A 467 51.55 22.83 39.35
C VAL A 467 52.90 22.50 39.89
N ASN A 468 53.42 23.38 40.67
CA ASN A 468 54.74 23.26 41.30
C ASN A 468 54.68 22.93 42.80
N ARG A 469 53.48 22.90 43.39
CA ARG A 469 53.31 22.66 44.83
C ARG A 469 52.01 21.92 45.17
N ILE A 470 52.09 20.93 46.08
CA ILE A 470 50.96 20.34 46.77
C ILE A 470 50.90 20.95 48.15
N ALA A 471 49.68 21.30 48.59
CA ALA A 471 49.45 21.75 49.96
C ALA A 471 48.18 21.08 50.49
N ALA A 472 48.26 20.62 51.72
CA ALA A 472 47.11 20.06 52.44
C ALA A 472 47.18 20.43 53.92
N SER A 473 45.99 20.58 54.47
CA SER A 473 45.84 20.78 55.92
C SER A 473 44.59 20.08 56.42
N ARG A 474 44.62 19.60 57.65
CA ARG A 474 43.49 18.98 58.31
C ARG A 474 43.52 19.29 59.80
N ALA A 475 42.38 19.68 60.36
CA ALA A 475 42.17 19.77 61.79
C ALA A 475 41.30 18.60 62.29
N ILE A 476 41.60 18.03 63.43
CA ILE A 476 40.94 16.88 64.06
C ILE A 476 40.61 17.30 65.49
N SER A 477 39.34 17.21 65.91
CA SER A 477 38.96 17.39 67.32
C SER A 477 39.37 16.19 68.13
N THR A 478 39.83 16.39 69.37
CA THR A 478 40.26 15.36 70.32
C THR A 478 39.58 15.59 71.67
N ASP A 479 39.44 14.50 72.46
CA ASP A 479 38.79 14.61 73.79
C ASP A 479 39.77 15.16 74.88
N ALA A 480 41.06 15.17 74.59
CA ALA A 480 42.08 15.67 75.49
C ALA A 480 43.16 16.44 74.72
N LYS A 481 43.93 17.22 75.41
CA LYS A 481 45.08 17.93 74.84
C LYS A 481 46.11 16.97 74.27
N VAL A 482 46.40 17.12 72.98
CA VAL A 482 47.43 16.36 72.30
C VAL A 482 48.80 16.83 72.73
N THR A 483 49.60 15.92 73.23
CA THR A 483 50.94 16.22 73.70
C THR A 483 52.03 15.72 72.76
N LYS A 484 51.71 14.69 71.96
CA LYS A 484 52.66 14.05 71.01
C LYS A 484 51.96 13.75 69.70
N VAL A 485 52.68 13.85 68.60
CA VAL A 485 52.21 13.50 67.28
C VAL A 485 53.29 12.81 66.47
N PHE A 486 52.87 11.79 65.70
CA PHE A 486 53.66 11.16 64.64
C PHE A 486 52.92 11.39 63.34
N LEU A 487 53.58 11.96 62.34
CA LEU A 487 53.02 12.15 61.01
C LEU A 487 53.93 11.48 59.98
N SER A 488 53.29 10.77 59.02
CA SER A 488 53.96 10.22 57.84
C SER A 488 53.23 10.56 56.61
N LEU A 489 53.95 10.69 55.51
CA LEU A 489 53.39 10.87 54.16
C LEU A 489 53.72 9.59 53.36
N TYR A 490 52.85 9.23 52.46
CA TYR A 490 53.03 8.14 51.51
C TYR A 490 52.91 8.63 50.08
N PRO A 491 53.84 8.38 49.16
CA PRO A 491 55.11 7.74 49.42
C PRO A 491 56.00 8.53 50.42
N ALA A 492 56.82 7.81 51.14
CA ALA A 492 57.72 8.44 52.15
C ALA A 492 58.92 9.16 51.51
N ASP A 493 59.34 8.65 50.35
CA ASP A 493 60.46 9.22 49.61
C ASP A 493 59.95 10.14 48.51
N HIS A 494 60.47 11.33 48.47
CA HIS A 494 60.19 12.31 47.43
C HIS A 494 61.48 12.56 46.62
N PRO A 495 61.33 13.06 45.33
CA PRO A 495 62.50 13.44 44.55
C PRO A 495 63.45 14.35 45.33
N ALA A 496 64.79 14.13 45.19
CA ALA A 496 65.80 14.83 45.98
C ALA A 496 65.77 16.37 45.78
N ASP A 497 65.22 16.85 44.69
CA ASP A 497 65.05 18.27 44.39
C ASP A 497 63.69 18.82 44.85
N ALA A 498 62.81 18.01 45.46
CA ALA A 498 61.55 18.44 46.04
C ALA A 498 61.80 19.01 47.44
N THR A 499 61.06 20.06 47.79
CA THR A 499 61.10 20.71 49.08
C THR A 499 59.86 20.39 49.89
N LEU A 500 59.97 19.68 50.98
CA LEU A 500 58.89 19.41 51.92
C LEU A 500 58.98 20.39 53.10
N HIS A 501 57.86 20.90 53.55
CA HIS A 501 57.67 21.67 54.77
C HIS A 501 56.43 21.19 55.49
N VAL A 502 56.49 20.79 56.71
CA VAL A 502 55.39 20.21 57.50
C VAL A 502 55.31 20.87 58.85
N GLU A 503 54.14 21.32 59.23
CA GLU A 503 53.87 21.89 60.53
C GLU A 503 52.67 21.19 61.18
N VAL A 504 52.71 21.11 62.51
CA VAL A 504 51.62 20.59 63.35
C VAL A 504 51.24 21.60 64.40
N THR A 505 49.96 21.56 64.85
CA THR A 505 49.51 22.36 65.99
C THR A 505 48.58 21.52 66.88
N ASN A 506 48.69 21.66 68.21
CA ASN A 506 47.78 21.04 69.18
C ASN A 506 46.69 22.00 69.72
N ASN A 507 46.61 23.18 69.17
CA ASN A 507 45.55 24.17 69.47
C ASN A 507 44.93 24.71 68.20
N PRO A 508 44.39 23.88 67.26
CA PRO A 508 43.96 24.30 65.97
C PRO A 508 42.72 25.21 65.99
N PHE A 509 41.97 25.19 67.06
CA PHE A 509 40.73 25.98 67.23
C PHE A 509 40.91 27.32 67.95
N ASP A 510 42.13 27.57 68.43
CA ASP A 510 42.46 28.86 69.04
C ASP A 510 42.45 29.99 67.98
N THR A 511 42.23 31.22 68.40
CA THR A 511 42.20 32.36 67.48
C THR A 511 43.56 32.57 66.78
N ALA A 512 44.65 32.20 67.44
CA ALA A 512 45.98 32.19 66.87
C ALA A 512 46.67 30.85 67.19
N PRO A 513 46.51 29.81 66.40
CA PRO A 513 47.15 28.53 66.61
C PRO A 513 48.66 28.62 66.52
N VAL A 514 49.32 27.93 67.44
CA VAL A 514 50.78 27.83 67.43
C VAL A 514 51.24 26.64 66.59
N TRP A 515 51.83 26.92 65.43
CA TRP A 515 52.35 25.91 64.52
C TRP A 515 53.81 25.59 64.83
N GLU A 516 54.12 24.29 64.90
CA GLU A 516 55.47 23.79 65.14
C GLU A 516 55.93 23.03 63.89
N ASP A 517 57.17 23.37 63.42
CA ASP A 517 57.77 22.70 62.27
C ASP A 517 58.21 21.30 62.66
N VAL A 518 57.77 20.31 61.95
CA VAL A 518 58.12 18.90 62.13
C VAL A 518 58.66 18.28 60.85
N THR A 519 59.07 19.06 59.88
CA THR A 519 59.55 18.61 58.57
C THR A 519 60.65 17.51 58.69
N SER A 520 61.66 17.70 59.54
CA SER A 520 62.71 16.75 59.70
C SER A 520 62.33 15.46 60.47
N LYS A 521 61.12 15.43 61.07
CA LYS A 521 60.57 14.32 61.83
C LYS A 521 59.61 13.46 61.11
N VAL A 522 59.10 13.89 59.95
CA VAL A 522 58.08 13.18 59.16
C VAL A 522 58.52 11.79 58.79
N GLY A 523 57.69 10.79 59.13
CA GLY A 523 57.99 9.35 58.92
C GLY A 523 59.11 8.78 59.76
N LYS A 524 59.77 9.56 60.62
CA LYS A 524 60.96 9.17 61.35
C LYS A 524 60.80 9.22 62.88
N PHE A 525 60.28 10.32 63.41
CA PHE A 525 60.28 10.58 64.85
C PHE A 525 58.91 11.13 65.32
N VAL A 526 58.57 10.79 66.56
CA VAL A 526 57.45 11.41 67.29
C VAL A 526 57.89 12.82 67.70
N HIS A 527 56.99 13.77 67.45
CA HIS A 527 57.13 15.13 67.90
C HIS A 527 56.37 15.33 69.23
N THR A 528 57.02 15.91 70.21
CA THR A 528 56.42 16.35 71.46
C THR A 528 56.15 17.85 71.33
N PHE A 529 54.87 18.28 71.51
CA PHE A 529 54.53 19.67 71.41
C PHE A 529 55.17 20.55 72.47
N LYS A 530 55.71 21.65 72.03
CA LYS A 530 56.26 22.68 72.94
C LYS A 530 55.11 23.58 73.44
N ASN A 531 54.05 23.75 72.63
CA ASN A 531 52.89 24.51 73.06
C ASN A 531 52.10 23.79 74.14
N THR A 532 51.98 24.43 75.32
CA THR A 532 51.28 23.89 76.48
C THR A 532 49.90 24.52 76.67
N THR A 533 49.57 25.55 75.92
CA THR A 533 48.30 26.31 76.06
C THR A 533 47.31 25.91 74.98
N VAL A 534 46.06 25.61 75.36
CA VAL A 534 44.90 25.38 74.47
C VAL A 534 43.76 26.11 75.07
N ALA A 535 43.25 27.12 74.34
CA ALA A 535 42.19 28.03 74.81
C ALA A 535 40.76 27.67 74.32
N LYS A 536 40.67 27.08 73.14
CA LYS A 536 39.35 26.79 72.48
C LYS A 536 39.25 25.37 71.99
N GLY A 537 38.92 24.45 72.90
CA GLY A 537 38.76 23.03 72.56
C GLY A 537 40.02 22.31 72.15
N PHE A 538 40.06 21.02 72.47
CA PHE A 538 41.21 20.18 72.14
C PHE A 538 41.17 19.67 70.71
N GLY A 539 42.31 19.65 70.07
CA GLY A 539 42.45 19.14 68.73
C GLY A 539 43.87 19.07 68.25
N LEU A 540 44.02 18.50 67.09
CA LEU A 540 45.28 18.41 66.36
C LEU A 540 45.05 18.87 64.95
N ALA A 541 45.95 19.70 64.44
CA ALA A 541 45.97 19.93 63.01
C ALA A 541 47.39 19.76 62.47
N TYR A 542 47.44 19.40 61.23
CA TYR A 542 48.63 19.42 60.43
C TYR A 542 48.43 20.16 59.13
N ARG A 543 49.49 20.72 58.59
CA ARG A 543 49.57 21.24 57.26
C ARG A 543 50.94 20.90 56.67
N PHE A 544 50.98 20.61 55.39
CA PHE A 544 52.19 20.40 54.65
C PHE A 544 52.19 21.12 53.30
N TYR A 545 53.39 21.45 52.89
CA TYR A 545 53.65 21.98 51.53
C TYR A 545 54.75 21.11 50.91
N LEU A 546 54.47 20.52 49.75
CA LEU A 546 55.43 19.80 48.96
C LEU A 546 55.62 20.50 47.63
N THR A 547 56.75 21.14 47.42
CA THR A 547 57.10 21.85 46.20
C THR A 547 57.99 20.96 45.36
N LYS A 548 57.60 20.77 44.08
CA LYS A 548 58.38 19.96 43.16
C LYS A 548 59.62 20.71 42.64
N GLY A 549 60.68 19.98 42.37
CA GLY A 549 61.76 20.39 41.49
C GLY A 549 61.49 20.06 40.04
N THR A 550 62.38 19.29 39.43
CA THR A 550 62.23 18.90 38.01
C THR A 550 61.31 17.68 37.82
N GLN A 551 61.16 16.86 38.83
CA GLN A 551 60.41 15.61 38.80
C GLN A 551 58.98 15.80 39.34
N GLN A 552 58.09 14.90 38.96
CA GLN A 552 56.73 14.81 39.52
C GLN A 552 56.77 14.41 41.00
N ILE A 553 55.84 14.99 41.77
CA ILE A 553 55.64 14.66 43.16
C ILE A 553 54.22 14.16 43.39
N GLU A 554 54.06 13.24 44.30
CA GLU A 554 52.76 12.67 44.65
C GLU A 554 52.66 12.52 46.19
N VAL A 555 51.48 12.75 46.72
CA VAL A 555 51.11 12.39 48.10
C VAL A 555 49.78 11.67 48.03
N ILE A 556 49.83 10.36 48.30
CA ILE A 556 48.63 9.49 48.25
C ILE A 556 47.94 9.53 49.62
N GLN A 557 48.71 9.57 50.70
CA GLN A 557 48.16 9.48 52.02
C GLN A 557 49.03 10.26 53.04
N ALA A 558 48.34 10.92 53.97
CA ALA A 558 48.96 11.45 55.19
C ALA A 558 48.34 10.71 56.37
N THR A 559 49.20 10.08 57.19
CA THR A 559 48.81 9.36 58.39
C THR A 559 49.27 10.10 59.60
N VAL A 560 48.37 10.28 60.55
CA VAL A 560 48.62 10.96 61.81
C VAL A 560 48.27 10.01 62.95
N ARG A 561 49.21 9.88 63.91
CA ARG A 561 49.01 9.22 65.23
C ARG A 561 49.36 10.24 66.31
N PHE A 562 48.58 10.28 67.36
CA PHE A 562 48.75 11.27 68.43
C PHE A 562 48.44 10.67 69.83
N ALA A 563 48.97 11.29 70.89
CA ALA A 563 48.70 10.96 72.27
C ALA A 563 48.60 12.25 73.10
#